data_e5b8c1cb0cfa95376ab128913d27182b
#
_entry.id   e5b8c1cb0cfa95376ab128913d27182b
#
_cell.length_a   1.000
_cell.length_b   1.000
_cell.length_c   1.000
_cell.angle_alpha   90.00
_cell.angle_beta   90.00
_cell.angle_gamma   90.00
#
_symmetry.space_group_name_H-M   'P 1'
#
loop_
_entity.id
_entity.type
_entity.pdbx_description
1 polymer ?
#
loop_
_entity_poly.entity_id
_entity_poly.type
_entity_poly.pdbx_seq_one_letter_code
_entity_poly.pdbx_strand_id
1 'polypeptide(L)'
;MSRLLLARHGQSVSNAVRRFQGVQDVALSELGARQAEALGQAISRLGIAAVYTSPLERARRTAEIAAAGLGLPLTSVHDLRELSLGDWEGRTVEEIRALPGDPYEQWVRDPVACLPPGAEPLPEVQARVVSAMANIAAAHPNGQQVLVVCHGGVISAYLAHCLGLPLSSIWRLTLSNCSITEVAPPSVRSVNSTRHLAGLAAGAPLSPSRLAL
;
A
#
# COMPACT_ATOMS: atom_id res chain seq x y z
N MET A 1 -15.55 -16.63 -5.68
CA MET A 1 -14.71 -15.43 -5.93
C MET A 1 -13.57 -15.46 -4.93
N SER A 2 -12.35 -15.17 -5.35
CA SER A 2 -11.16 -15.08 -4.49
C SER A 2 -11.31 -13.98 -3.45
N ARG A 3 -10.60 -14.11 -2.33
CA ARG A 3 -10.55 -13.09 -1.26
C ARG A 3 -9.12 -12.56 -1.20
N LEU A 4 -8.95 -11.30 -1.55
CA LEU A 4 -7.67 -10.60 -1.49
C LEU A 4 -7.51 -9.91 -0.14
N LEU A 5 -6.48 -10.28 0.58
CA LEU A 5 -6.03 -9.60 1.80
C LEU A 5 -4.91 -8.65 1.39
N LEU A 6 -5.24 -7.40 1.16
CA LEU A 6 -4.29 -6.36 0.77
C LEU A 6 -3.62 -5.81 2.02
N ALA A 7 -2.33 -5.99 2.15
CA ALA A 7 -1.56 -5.44 3.27
C ALA A 7 -0.63 -4.33 2.76
N ARG A 8 -0.69 -3.16 3.39
CA ARG A 8 0.34 -2.14 3.20
C ARG A 8 1.63 -2.62 3.86
N HIS A 9 2.77 -2.40 3.24
CA HIS A 9 4.07 -2.71 3.83
C HIS A 9 4.25 -2.13 5.24
N GLY A 10 5.11 -2.73 6.06
CA GLY A 10 5.50 -2.22 7.37
C GLY A 10 6.16 -0.84 7.30
N GLN A 11 6.28 -0.16 8.41
CA GLN A 11 6.95 1.13 8.45
C GLN A 11 8.36 1.03 7.85
N SER A 12 8.68 1.87 6.86
CA SER A 12 10.03 2.04 6.35
C SER A 12 10.79 3.11 7.12
N VAL A 13 12.11 3.18 6.94
CA VAL A 13 12.94 4.25 7.53
C VAL A 13 12.49 5.63 7.03
N SER A 14 12.04 5.76 5.78
CA SER A 14 11.49 7.02 5.25
C SER A 14 10.13 7.36 5.84
N ASN A 15 9.25 6.38 6.11
CA ASN A 15 8.00 6.64 6.82
C ASN A 15 8.24 7.19 8.23
N ALA A 16 9.28 6.70 8.93
CA ALA A 16 9.62 7.17 10.28
C ALA A 16 9.97 8.66 10.30
N VAL A 17 10.57 9.19 9.23
CA VAL A 17 10.98 10.59 9.10
C VAL A 17 10.12 11.39 8.11
N ARG A 18 8.96 10.88 7.71
CA ARG A 18 7.97 11.52 6.83
C ARG A 18 8.54 11.98 5.48
N ARG A 19 9.38 11.15 4.84
CA ARG A 19 9.87 11.39 3.48
C ARG A 19 9.05 10.63 2.47
N PHE A 20 8.76 11.28 1.36
CA PHE A 20 8.17 10.65 0.19
C PHE A 20 9.11 9.60 -0.38
N GLN A 21 8.60 8.42 -0.69
CA GLN A 21 9.39 7.29 -1.15
C GLN A 21 9.17 7.00 -2.64
N GLY A 22 7.90 7.03 -3.06
CA GLY A 22 7.54 6.61 -4.41
C GLY A 22 8.12 5.25 -4.74
N VAL A 23 8.91 5.17 -5.82
CA VAL A 23 9.56 3.94 -6.29
C VAL A 23 10.97 3.74 -5.72
N GLN A 24 11.46 4.63 -4.87
CA GLN A 24 12.76 4.43 -4.22
C GLN A 24 12.76 3.16 -3.37
N ASP A 25 13.86 2.42 -3.44
CA ASP A 25 14.03 1.18 -2.68
C ASP A 25 14.56 1.51 -1.27
N VAL A 26 13.69 1.37 -0.29
CA VAL A 26 13.91 1.79 1.09
C VAL A 26 13.60 0.63 2.03
N ALA A 27 14.50 0.36 2.96
CA ALA A 27 14.37 -0.71 3.94
C ALA A 27 13.25 -0.47 4.97
N LEU A 28 12.77 -1.55 5.61
CA LEU A 28 11.92 -1.46 6.79
C LEU A 28 12.68 -0.87 7.99
N SER A 29 11.96 -0.14 8.84
CA SER A 29 12.42 0.18 10.19
C SER A 29 12.28 -1.05 11.11
N GLU A 30 12.87 -1.00 12.30
CA GLU A 30 12.68 -2.03 13.33
C GLU A 30 11.19 -2.18 13.70
N LEU A 31 10.46 -1.07 13.80
CA LEU A 31 9.01 -1.11 14.02
C LEU A 31 8.30 -1.79 12.86
N GLY A 32 8.71 -1.50 11.62
CA GLY A 32 8.14 -2.13 10.43
C GLY A 32 8.33 -3.66 10.40
N ALA A 33 9.48 -4.16 10.86
CA ALA A 33 9.72 -5.58 10.99
C ALA A 33 8.78 -6.21 12.03
N ARG A 34 8.63 -5.61 13.21
CA ARG A 34 7.66 -6.08 14.23
C ARG A 34 6.21 -6.03 13.75
N GLN A 35 5.85 -5.01 12.97
CA GLN A 35 4.51 -4.93 12.33
C GLN A 35 4.30 -6.09 11.36
N ALA A 36 5.32 -6.46 10.57
CA ALA A 36 5.25 -7.60 9.65
C ALA A 36 5.13 -8.95 10.40
N GLU A 37 5.79 -9.11 11.54
CA GLU A 37 5.63 -10.29 12.42
C GLU A 37 4.19 -10.39 12.94
N ALA A 38 3.62 -9.28 13.43
CA ALA A 38 2.24 -9.24 13.88
C ALA A 38 1.23 -9.53 12.75
N LEU A 39 1.50 -9.04 11.54
CA LEU A 39 0.74 -9.42 10.35
C LEU A 39 0.80 -10.93 10.11
N GLY A 40 1.99 -11.54 10.19
CA GLY A 40 2.17 -12.99 10.05
C GLY A 40 1.35 -13.79 11.06
N GLN A 41 1.36 -13.37 12.33
CA GLN A 41 0.53 -13.98 13.38
C GLN A 41 -0.97 -13.87 13.06
N ALA A 42 -1.41 -12.71 12.57
CA ALA A 42 -2.81 -12.48 12.23
C ALA A 42 -3.31 -13.36 11.08
N ILE A 43 -2.47 -13.63 10.08
CA ILE A 43 -2.85 -14.40 8.90
C ILE A 43 -2.59 -15.91 9.04
N SER A 44 -1.84 -16.36 10.05
CA SER A 44 -1.39 -17.74 10.21
C SER A 44 -2.50 -18.79 10.19
N ARG A 45 -3.71 -18.40 10.61
CA ARG A 45 -4.89 -19.30 10.68
C ARG A 45 -5.93 -19.02 9.60
N LEU A 46 -5.64 -18.13 8.65
CA LEU A 46 -6.63 -17.73 7.64
C LEU A 46 -6.63 -18.66 6.40
N GLY A 47 -5.75 -19.68 6.33
CA GLY A 47 -5.69 -20.57 5.17
C GLY A 47 -5.27 -19.83 3.89
N ILE A 48 -4.21 -19.03 3.98
CA ILE A 48 -3.65 -18.30 2.82
C ILE A 48 -3.18 -19.33 1.78
N ALA A 49 -3.64 -19.20 0.55
CA ALA A 49 -3.31 -20.10 -0.55
C ALA A 49 -2.11 -19.61 -1.40
N ALA A 50 -1.86 -18.29 -1.41
CA ALA A 50 -0.74 -17.70 -2.16
C ALA A 50 -0.35 -16.35 -1.58
N VAL A 51 0.90 -15.93 -1.84
CA VAL A 51 1.45 -14.65 -1.40
C VAL A 51 2.06 -13.92 -2.57
N TYR A 52 1.54 -12.72 -2.85
CA TYR A 52 2.04 -11.80 -3.85
C TYR A 52 2.62 -10.56 -3.19
N THR A 53 3.63 -9.98 -3.81
CA THR A 53 4.26 -8.76 -3.28
C THR A 53 4.70 -7.81 -4.38
N SER A 54 4.73 -6.52 -4.06
CA SER A 54 5.48 -5.53 -4.83
C SER A 54 6.97 -5.90 -4.87
N PRO A 55 7.71 -5.57 -5.94
CA PRO A 55 9.16 -5.81 -6.00
C PRO A 55 9.96 -4.92 -5.03
N LEU A 56 9.39 -3.79 -4.55
CA LEU A 56 10.11 -2.85 -3.70
C LEU A 56 10.44 -3.46 -2.34
N GLU A 57 11.66 -3.24 -1.86
CA GLU A 57 12.26 -3.90 -0.68
C GLU A 57 11.34 -3.90 0.54
N ARG A 58 10.76 -2.75 0.89
CA ARG A 58 9.86 -2.62 2.05
C ARG A 58 8.64 -3.54 2.00
N ALA A 59 8.06 -3.73 0.80
CA ALA A 59 6.92 -4.63 0.62
C ALA A 59 7.36 -6.09 0.57
N ARG A 60 8.41 -6.37 -0.19
CA ARG A 60 9.00 -7.71 -0.29
C ARG A 60 9.42 -8.21 1.09
N ARG A 61 10.15 -7.40 1.87
CA ARG A 61 10.59 -7.77 3.20
C ARG A 61 9.43 -7.97 4.18
N THR A 62 8.38 -7.13 4.08
CA THR A 62 7.14 -7.33 4.85
C THR A 62 6.51 -8.69 4.51
N ALA A 63 6.41 -9.03 3.23
CA ALA A 63 5.85 -10.32 2.79
C ALA A 63 6.69 -11.51 3.27
N GLU A 64 8.02 -11.44 3.17
CA GLU A 64 8.94 -12.47 3.66
C GLU A 64 8.73 -12.77 5.15
N ILE A 65 8.68 -11.73 5.98
CA ILE A 65 8.48 -11.88 7.43
C ILE A 65 7.07 -12.42 7.72
N ALA A 66 6.04 -11.82 7.12
CA ALA A 66 4.66 -12.21 7.40
C ALA A 66 4.33 -13.62 6.92
N ALA A 67 4.93 -14.08 5.82
CA ALA A 67 4.67 -15.40 5.24
C ALA A 67 5.65 -16.49 5.71
N ALA A 68 6.64 -16.18 6.56
CA ALA A 68 7.69 -17.14 6.96
C ALA A 68 7.14 -18.45 7.52
N GLY A 69 6.01 -18.41 8.23
CA GLY A 69 5.36 -19.61 8.79
C GLY A 69 4.37 -20.32 7.88
N LEU A 70 4.14 -19.83 6.65
CA LEU A 70 3.13 -20.39 5.74
C LEU A 70 3.68 -21.48 4.80
N GLY A 71 4.99 -21.54 4.60
CA GLY A 71 5.61 -22.49 3.66
C GLY A 71 5.25 -22.22 2.19
N LEU A 72 4.82 -21.00 1.86
CA LEU A 72 4.40 -20.61 0.51
C LEU A 72 5.49 -19.79 -0.20
N PRO A 73 5.66 -19.97 -1.52
CA PRO A 73 6.53 -19.12 -2.29
C PRO A 73 5.98 -17.69 -2.38
N LEU A 74 6.87 -16.71 -2.49
CA LEU A 74 6.53 -15.32 -2.76
C LEU A 74 6.57 -15.06 -4.25
N THR A 75 5.48 -14.52 -4.80
CA THR A 75 5.40 -14.09 -6.19
C THR A 75 5.50 -12.57 -6.28
N SER A 76 6.59 -12.07 -6.85
CA SER A 76 6.77 -10.65 -7.09
C SER A 76 6.00 -10.21 -8.33
N VAL A 77 5.21 -9.12 -8.22
CA VAL A 77 4.43 -8.55 -9.31
C VAL A 77 4.82 -7.09 -9.49
N HIS A 78 5.42 -6.77 -10.64
CA HIS A 78 5.93 -5.43 -10.94
C HIS A 78 4.85 -4.34 -10.84
N ASP A 79 3.64 -4.63 -11.31
CA ASP A 79 2.52 -3.67 -11.33
C ASP A 79 1.92 -3.37 -9.94
N LEU A 80 2.40 -4.06 -8.89
CA LEU A 80 2.10 -3.73 -7.49
C LEU A 80 3.09 -2.72 -6.88
N ARG A 81 4.09 -2.21 -7.64
CA ARG A 81 4.99 -1.16 -7.16
C ARG A 81 4.22 0.11 -6.81
N GLU A 82 4.75 0.91 -5.86
CA GLU A 82 4.14 2.19 -5.52
C GLU A 82 4.13 3.14 -6.72
N LEU A 83 3.27 4.16 -6.69
CA LEU A 83 3.31 5.20 -7.71
C LEU A 83 4.62 5.97 -7.62
N SER A 84 5.18 6.34 -8.77
CA SER A 84 6.31 7.27 -8.79
C SER A 84 5.83 8.67 -8.43
N LEU A 85 6.59 9.33 -7.55
CA LEU A 85 6.36 10.71 -7.13
C LEU A 85 7.37 11.68 -7.77
N GLY A 86 8.19 11.19 -8.70
CA GLY A 86 9.13 12.01 -9.45
C GLY A 86 10.03 12.84 -8.53
N ASP A 87 10.09 14.16 -8.77
CA ASP A 87 10.97 15.09 -8.06
C ASP A 87 10.67 15.25 -6.56
N TRP A 88 9.57 14.66 -6.07
CA TRP A 88 9.26 14.69 -4.64
C TRP A 88 9.87 13.53 -3.87
N GLU A 89 10.36 12.50 -4.55
CA GLU A 89 10.98 11.36 -3.89
C GLU A 89 12.22 11.78 -3.07
N GLY A 90 12.28 11.32 -1.82
CA GLY A 90 13.32 11.69 -0.85
C GLY A 90 13.08 13.01 -0.12
N ARG A 91 12.10 13.84 -0.51
CA ARG A 91 11.75 15.08 0.18
C ARG A 91 10.75 14.84 1.30
N THR A 92 10.73 15.74 2.28
CA THR A 92 9.68 15.74 3.32
C THR A 92 8.45 16.53 2.86
N VAL A 93 7.33 16.33 3.55
CA VAL A 93 6.11 17.12 3.32
C VAL A 93 6.38 18.61 3.54
N GLU A 94 7.15 18.94 4.56
CA GLU A 94 7.51 20.32 4.91
C GLU A 94 8.35 20.98 3.81
N GLU A 95 9.32 20.24 3.25
CA GLU A 95 10.15 20.72 2.12
C GLU A 95 9.30 21.01 0.87
N ILE A 96 8.28 20.20 0.59
CA ILE A 96 7.39 20.42 -0.55
C ILE A 96 6.43 21.59 -0.29
N ARG A 97 5.87 21.69 0.91
CA ARG A 97 5.00 22.82 1.29
C ARG A 97 5.68 24.17 1.24
N ALA A 98 6.98 24.20 1.51
CA ALA A 98 7.78 25.42 1.44
C ALA A 98 8.02 25.93 0.01
N LEU A 99 7.69 25.15 -1.02
CA LEU A 99 7.79 25.58 -2.41
C LEU A 99 6.68 26.59 -2.74
N PRO A 100 6.91 27.51 -3.70
CA PRO A 100 5.92 28.49 -4.10
C PRO A 100 4.57 27.88 -4.45
N GLY A 101 3.50 28.41 -3.86
CA GLY A 101 2.13 27.96 -4.13
C GLY A 101 1.68 26.71 -3.36
N ASP A 102 2.48 26.20 -2.42
CA ASP A 102 2.20 24.97 -1.67
C ASP A 102 1.69 23.82 -2.58
N PRO A 103 2.56 23.26 -3.43
CA PRO A 103 2.15 22.20 -4.36
C PRO A 103 1.68 20.93 -3.66
N TYR A 104 2.07 20.71 -2.39
CA TYR A 104 1.55 19.60 -1.59
C TYR A 104 0.05 19.74 -1.33
N GLU A 105 -0.43 20.91 -0.93
CA GLU A 105 -1.85 21.16 -0.68
C GLU A 105 -2.67 21.04 -1.97
N GLN A 106 -2.12 21.51 -3.11
CA GLN A 106 -2.76 21.35 -4.41
C GLN A 106 -2.90 19.87 -4.78
N TRP A 107 -1.85 19.09 -4.64
CA TRP A 107 -1.86 17.66 -4.91
C TRP A 107 -2.81 16.88 -3.97
N VAL A 108 -2.88 17.23 -2.69
CA VAL A 108 -3.83 16.59 -1.76
C VAL A 108 -5.27 16.89 -2.17
N ARG A 109 -5.53 18.09 -2.67
CA ARG A 109 -6.87 18.52 -3.13
C ARG A 109 -7.27 17.85 -4.44
N ASP A 110 -6.36 17.82 -5.41
CA ASP A 110 -6.59 17.19 -6.72
C ASP A 110 -5.32 16.48 -7.21
N PRO A 111 -5.10 15.23 -6.81
CA PRO A 111 -3.92 14.45 -7.18
C PRO A 111 -3.92 14.04 -8.66
N VAL A 112 -5.01 14.24 -9.38
CA VAL A 112 -5.10 13.95 -10.82
C VAL A 112 -4.61 15.15 -11.63
N ALA A 113 -5.04 16.34 -11.27
CA ALA A 113 -4.67 17.56 -11.99
C ALA A 113 -3.33 18.14 -11.55
N CYS A 114 -2.94 17.93 -10.29
CA CYS A 114 -1.76 18.54 -9.67
C CYS A 114 -0.69 17.50 -9.38
N LEU A 115 -0.12 16.89 -10.42
CA LEU A 115 0.94 15.87 -10.27
C LEU A 115 2.28 16.52 -9.91
N PRO A 116 3.09 15.85 -9.04
CA PRO A 116 4.50 16.19 -8.90
C PRO A 116 5.23 16.07 -10.26
N PRO A 117 6.23 16.93 -10.53
CA PRO A 117 7.02 16.80 -11.75
C PRO A 117 7.65 15.41 -11.89
N GLY A 118 7.47 14.76 -13.04
CA GLY A 118 7.99 13.42 -13.31
C GLY A 118 7.24 12.28 -12.59
N ALA A 119 6.13 12.56 -11.91
CA ALA A 119 5.32 11.52 -11.26
C ALA A 119 4.51 10.70 -12.27
N GLU A 120 4.15 9.47 -11.86
CA GLU A 120 3.28 8.58 -12.62
C GLU A 120 1.82 9.07 -12.54
N PRO A 121 1.11 9.23 -13.68
CA PRO A 121 -0.29 9.64 -13.66
C PRO A 121 -1.20 8.63 -12.94
N LEU A 122 -2.06 9.10 -12.03
CA LEU A 122 -2.94 8.22 -11.26
C LEU A 122 -3.85 7.31 -12.10
N PRO A 123 -4.38 7.71 -13.27
CA PRO A 123 -5.11 6.78 -14.13
C PRO A 123 -4.26 5.60 -14.62
N GLU A 124 -2.97 5.80 -14.89
CA GLU A 124 -2.04 4.74 -15.28
C GLU A 124 -1.76 3.80 -14.10
N VAL A 125 -1.55 4.36 -12.91
CA VAL A 125 -1.42 3.59 -11.66
C VAL A 125 -2.65 2.72 -11.46
N GLN A 126 -3.85 3.29 -11.55
CA GLN A 126 -5.09 2.52 -11.37
C GLN A 126 -5.21 1.42 -12.41
N ALA A 127 -4.95 1.69 -13.68
CA ALA A 127 -5.07 0.72 -14.75
C ALA A 127 -4.16 -0.51 -14.52
N ARG A 128 -2.86 -0.29 -14.21
CA ARG A 128 -1.93 -1.40 -13.96
C ARG A 128 -2.30 -2.19 -12.71
N VAL A 129 -2.73 -1.51 -11.65
CA VAL A 129 -3.10 -2.16 -10.38
C VAL A 129 -4.37 -2.99 -10.56
N VAL A 130 -5.40 -2.46 -11.22
CA VAL A 130 -6.65 -3.19 -11.50
C VAL A 130 -6.36 -4.45 -12.32
N SER A 131 -5.52 -4.33 -13.35
CA SER A 131 -5.10 -5.49 -14.16
C SER A 131 -4.36 -6.52 -13.33
N ALA A 132 -3.39 -6.12 -12.51
CA ALA A 132 -2.64 -7.03 -11.62
C ALA A 132 -3.57 -7.75 -10.63
N MET A 133 -4.47 -7.02 -9.97
CA MET A 133 -5.40 -7.60 -9.00
C MET A 133 -6.41 -8.55 -9.67
N ALA A 134 -6.86 -8.24 -10.88
CA ALA A 134 -7.73 -9.13 -11.66
C ALA A 134 -7.03 -10.43 -12.03
N ASN A 135 -5.76 -10.37 -12.47
CA ASN A 135 -4.96 -11.56 -12.78
C ASN A 135 -4.71 -12.42 -11.54
N ILE A 136 -4.38 -11.81 -10.40
CA ILE A 136 -4.23 -12.51 -9.12
C ILE A 136 -5.55 -13.18 -8.72
N ALA A 137 -6.66 -12.47 -8.81
CA ALA A 137 -7.97 -13.02 -8.47
C ALA A 137 -8.37 -14.18 -9.38
N ALA A 138 -8.09 -14.10 -10.68
CA ALA A 138 -8.39 -15.15 -11.66
C ALA A 138 -7.57 -16.42 -11.43
N ALA A 139 -6.30 -16.29 -10.97
CA ALA A 139 -5.44 -17.42 -10.65
C ALA A 139 -5.88 -18.20 -9.39
N HIS A 140 -6.75 -17.64 -8.56
CA HIS A 140 -7.20 -18.22 -7.29
C HIS A 140 -8.74 -18.29 -7.20
N PRO A 141 -9.39 -19.12 -8.00
CA PRO A 141 -10.85 -19.29 -7.97
C PRO A 141 -11.31 -19.94 -6.64
N ASN A 142 -12.62 -20.11 -6.47
CA ASN A 142 -13.21 -20.92 -5.40
C ASN A 142 -13.03 -20.39 -3.96
N GLY A 143 -12.98 -19.07 -3.79
CA GLY A 143 -12.95 -18.45 -2.46
C GLY A 143 -11.62 -18.54 -1.74
N GLN A 144 -10.53 -18.91 -2.42
CA GLN A 144 -9.20 -18.93 -1.87
C GLN A 144 -8.80 -17.54 -1.34
N GLN A 145 -8.11 -17.54 -0.20
CA GLN A 145 -7.57 -16.31 0.39
C GLN A 145 -6.14 -16.10 -0.09
N VAL A 146 -5.86 -14.90 -0.57
CA VAL A 146 -4.57 -14.53 -1.13
C VAL A 146 -4.05 -13.30 -0.39
N LEU A 147 -2.84 -13.38 0.13
CA LEU A 147 -2.15 -12.21 0.68
C LEU A 147 -1.47 -11.43 -0.45
N VAL A 148 -1.70 -10.11 -0.49
CA VAL A 148 -1.04 -9.19 -1.42
C VAL A 148 -0.40 -8.07 -0.62
N VAL A 149 0.93 -8.05 -0.56
CA VAL A 149 1.67 -7.01 0.17
C VAL A 149 2.14 -5.93 -0.80
N CYS A 150 1.65 -4.72 -0.64
CA CYS A 150 1.97 -3.61 -1.53
C CYS A 150 1.96 -2.26 -0.77
N HIS A 151 1.45 -1.18 -1.35
CA HIS A 151 1.66 0.18 -0.89
C HIS A 151 0.35 0.93 -0.70
N GLY A 152 0.42 2.09 -0.03
CA GLY A 152 -0.73 2.90 0.30
C GLY A 152 -1.44 3.44 -0.94
N GLY A 153 -0.71 4.04 -1.88
CA GLY A 153 -1.27 4.59 -3.12
C GLY A 153 -1.89 3.51 -4.00
N VAL A 154 -1.23 2.34 -4.10
CA VAL A 154 -1.71 1.16 -4.85
C VAL A 154 -3.05 0.66 -4.30
N ILE A 155 -3.15 0.45 -2.98
CA ILE A 155 -4.39 0.00 -2.35
C ILE A 155 -5.49 1.04 -2.51
N SER A 156 -5.19 2.34 -2.31
CA SER A 156 -6.16 3.42 -2.48
C SER A 156 -6.69 3.52 -3.90
N ALA A 157 -5.82 3.42 -4.92
CA ALA A 157 -6.23 3.42 -6.33
C ALA A 157 -7.13 2.23 -6.68
N TYR A 158 -6.82 1.04 -6.14
CA TYR A 158 -7.66 -0.15 -6.32
C TYR A 158 -9.01 -0.03 -5.60
N LEU A 159 -9.02 0.48 -4.38
CA LEU A 159 -10.26 0.72 -3.64
C LEU A 159 -11.15 1.76 -4.34
N ALA A 160 -10.57 2.82 -4.91
CA ALA A 160 -11.31 3.78 -5.70
C ALA A 160 -12.02 3.11 -6.89
N HIS A 161 -11.35 2.18 -7.60
CA HIS A 161 -11.96 1.39 -8.66
C HIS A 161 -13.11 0.50 -8.12
N CYS A 162 -12.88 -0.27 -7.07
CA CYS A 162 -13.89 -1.19 -6.51
C CYS A 162 -15.15 -0.46 -6.01
N LEU A 163 -14.97 0.75 -5.47
CA LEU A 163 -16.04 1.55 -4.88
C LEU A 163 -16.67 2.56 -5.86
N GLY A 164 -16.17 2.65 -7.10
CA GLY A 164 -16.62 3.65 -8.08
C GLY A 164 -16.34 5.09 -7.66
N LEU A 165 -15.27 5.31 -6.87
CA LEU A 165 -14.89 6.65 -6.41
C LEU A 165 -14.00 7.35 -7.44
N PRO A 166 -14.10 8.69 -7.57
CA PRO A 166 -13.16 9.44 -8.40
C PRO A 166 -11.74 9.35 -7.85
N LEU A 167 -10.74 9.27 -8.73
CA LEU A 167 -9.33 9.21 -8.34
C LEU A 167 -8.87 10.42 -7.53
N SER A 168 -9.53 11.58 -7.69
CA SER A 168 -9.28 12.76 -6.87
C SER A 168 -9.56 12.55 -5.37
N SER A 169 -10.23 11.46 -5.00
CA SER A 169 -10.57 11.15 -3.60
C SER A 169 -9.69 10.09 -2.95
N ILE A 170 -8.66 9.57 -3.62
CA ILE A 170 -7.86 8.45 -3.10
C ILE A 170 -7.19 8.75 -1.75
N TRP A 171 -6.84 10.01 -1.49
CA TRP A 171 -6.21 10.43 -0.23
C TRP A 171 -7.20 10.58 0.93
N ARG A 172 -8.50 10.39 0.70
CA ARG A 172 -9.51 10.29 1.79
C ARG A 172 -9.52 8.94 2.48
N LEU A 173 -8.85 7.95 1.88
CA LEU A 173 -8.68 6.62 2.46
C LEU A 173 -7.41 6.62 3.32
N THR A 174 -7.55 6.33 4.60
CA THR A 174 -6.41 6.18 5.52
C THR A 174 -5.98 4.73 5.54
N LEU A 175 -4.70 4.48 5.25
CA LEU A 175 -4.11 3.14 5.26
C LEU A 175 -2.84 3.14 6.12
N SER A 176 -2.86 2.45 7.24
CA SER A 176 -1.73 2.33 8.16
C SER A 176 -0.71 1.30 7.67
N ASN A 177 0.55 1.43 8.07
CA ASN A 177 1.55 0.38 7.80
C ASN A 177 1.09 -0.97 8.38
N CYS A 178 1.28 -2.05 7.65
CA CYS A 178 0.80 -3.41 7.93
C CYS A 178 -0.72 -3.52 8.18
N SER A 179 -1.53 -2.50 7.83
CA SER A 179 -2.99 -2.69 7.89
C SER A 179 -3.46 -3.71 6.86
N ILE A 180 -4.55 -4.39 7.18
CA ILE A 180 -5.21 -5.35 6.29
C ILE A 180 -6.49 -4.73 5.74
N THR A 181 -6.64 -4.77 4.42
CA THR A 181 -7.85 -4.42 3.69
C THR A 181 -8.34 -5.67 2.97
N GLU A 182 -9.59 -6.08 3.21
CA GLU A 182 -10.16 -7.28 2.61
C GLU A 182 -11.09 -6.93 1.45
N VAL A 183 -10.81 -7.52 0.28
CA VAL A 183 -11.60 -7.33 -0.93
C VAL A 183 -11.97 -8.70 -1.53
N ALA A 184 -13.24 -8.88 -1.86
CA ALA A 184 -13.73 -9.97 -2.70
C ALA A 184 -14.30 -9.33 -3.98
N PRO A 185 -13.45 -9.12 -5.01
CA PRO A 185 -13.77 -8.22 -6.11
C PRO A 185 -15.14 -8.46 -6.74
N PRO A 186 -15.95 -7.39 -6.95
CA PRO A 186 -15.67 -6.00 -6.71
C PRO A 186 -15.99 -5.51 -5.28
N SER A 187 -16.41 -6.38 -4.36
CA SER A 187 -16.90 -6.01 -3.03
C SER A 187 -15.76 -5.76 -2.04
N VAL A 188 -15.74 -4.58 -1.43
CA VAL A 188 -14.84 -4.23 -0.31
C VAL A 188 -15.49 -4.67 1.00
N ARG A 189 -14.83 -5.53 1.78
CA ARG A 189 -15.37 -6.09 3.04
C ARG A 189 -14.91 -5.35 4.28
N SER A 190 -13.65 -4.97 4.29
CA SER A 190 -13.07 -4.14 5.37
C SER A 190 -11.91 -3.32 4.84
N VAL A 191 -11.67 -2.16 5.44
CA VAL A 191 -10.58 -1.26 5.08
C VAL A 191 -9.76 -0.95 6.32
N ASN A 192 -8.42 -0.96 6.17
CA ASN A 192 -7.47 -0.48 7.18
C ASN A 192 -7.61 -1.15 8.56
N SER A 193 -7.84 -2.45 8.63
CA SER A 193 -7.84 -3.18 9.90
C SER A 193 -6.42 -3.24 10.50
N THR A 194 -6.27 -2.73 11.73
CA THR A 194 -5.01 -2.69 12.48
C THR A 194 -5.09 -3.41 13.83
N ARG A 195 -6.10 -4.23 14.04
CA ARG A 195 -6.36 -4.92 15.32
C ARG A 195 -5.16 -5.76 15.79
N HIS A 196 -4.45 -6.38 14.86
CA HIS A 196 -3.27 -7.20 15.11
C HIS A 196 -2.04 -6.37 15.52
N LEU A 197 -2.08 -5.07 15.33
CA LEU A 197 -1.01 -4.13 15.72
C LEU A 197 -1.23 -3.51 17.11
N ALA A 198 -2.25 -3.97 17.83
CA ALA A 198 -2.54 -3.49 19.18
C ALA A 198 -1.31 -3.74 20.08
N GLY A 199 -0.81 -2.69 20.76
CA GLY A 199 0.40 -2.76 21.58
C GLY A 199 1.72 -2.46 20.83
N LEU A 200 1.72 -2.45 19.49
CA LEU A 200 2.81 -1.86 18.72
C LEU A 200 2.49 -0.38 18.50
N ALA A 201 3.52 0.49 18.54
CA ALA A 201 3.32 1.87 18.14
C ALA A 201 2.73 1.86 16.71
N ALA A 202 1.49 2.29 16.57
CA ALA A 202 0.86 2.40 15.26
C ALA A 202 1.69 3.39 14.46
N GLY A 203 2.31 2.93 13.38
CA GLY A 203 2.92 3.83 12.41
C GLY A 203 1.86 4.88 12.04
N ALA A 204 2.26 6.15 11.94
CA ALA A 204 1.32 7.24 11.72
C ALA A 204 0.37 6.91 10.55
N PRO A 205 -0.95 6.97 10.74
CA PRO A 205 -1.88 6.72 9.66
C PRO A 205 -1.62 7.75 8.55
N LEU A 206 -1.73 7.32 7.30
CA LEU A 206 -1.82 8.24 6.18
C LEU A 206 -3.12 9.00 6.31
N SER A 207 -3.09 10.18 6.90
CA SER A 207 -4.16 11.17 6.73
C SER A 207 -3.71 12.19 5.67
N PRO A 208 -4.62 12.90 5.00
CA PRO A 208 -4.24 13.94 4.02
C PRO A 208 -3.29 14.99 4.60
N SER A 209 -3.34 15.22 5.92
CA SER A 209 -2.40 16.08 6.64
C SER A 209 -1.08 15.39 7.02
N ARG A 210 -0.87 14.11 6.71
CA ARG A 210 0.27 13.29 7.15
C ARG A 210 0.79 12.34 6.07
N LEU A 211 0.44 12.57 4.79
CA LEU A 211 0.94 11.76 3.68
C LEU A 211 2.44 12.00 3.48
N ALA A 212 3.25 11.07 4.00
CA ALA A 212 4.50 10.67 3.38
C ALA A 212 4.25 9.25 2.85
N LEU A 213 3.99 9.14 1.55
CA LEU A 213 3.83 7.87 0.84
C LEU A 213 5.15 7.16 0.71
#